data_deaeebf123eab4718c7cad4d23801977
#
_entry.id   deaeebf123eab4718c7cad4d23801977
#
_cell.length_a   1.000
_cell.length_b   1.000
_cell.length_c   1.000
_cell.angle_alpha   90.00
_cell.angle_beta   90.00
_cell.angle_gamma   90.00
#
_symmetry.space_group_name_H-M   'P 1'
#
loop_
_entity.id
_entity.type
_entity.pdbx_description
1 polymer ?
#
loop_
_entity_poly.entity_id
_entity_poly.type
_entity_poly.pdbx_seq_one_letter_code
_entity_poly.pdbx_strand_id
1 'polypeptide(L)'
;MNDDAPARFRWLPPGLRPPVEMVWRQERIFLLVGVAALFAGYDMNVYGLATPQIQAGLHIPENQIAPTLSIFRTAALAALLIASSADLIGRRRLLLLTIFGQAMFTLATAFSGDYLQFVGAQLLTRIFGYSEEMLCFVVIAEEMASSARGWANGTLGALDYLGAGFASLAFLAVNVLPLGWRALYMIGAVPLFLVAFLRRNLPETKRFAAQEKIEIARSKIAETTQLLRELIRQHPLRLLIMMIAAAGFGFGTAPAAFLSSDYLQSVIHYSPLQVNLVFIPGGLVGLALTVRAGRLSDRLGRKITTIGVVACGGIAFALFFSGISSWYLGPLWSLAFFGFLCGDALISGFALEIVPTRYRATVSGLRYVVNIGAGALSLLLEGRLYDHFHAHGRAVQLLLCSIPICLIAILFLPEPAGKKLEEMAA
;
A
#
# COMPACT_ATOMS: atom_id res chain seq x y z
N MET A 1 -31.16 18.85 0.61
CA MET A 1 -30.06 19.46 1.39
C MET A 1 -29.21 20.21 0.38
N ASN A 2 -28.87 21.49 0.62
CA ASN A 2 -28.17 22.30 -0.36
C ASN A 2 -26.70 21.81 -0.46
N ASP A 3 -26.32 21.25 -1.58
CA ASP A 3 -24.97 20.66 -1.81
C ASP A 3 -23.84 21.73 -1.78
N ASP A 4 -24.19 23.00 -1.94
CA ASP A 4 -23.29 24.15 -1.89
C ASP A 4 -23.21 24.82 -0.50
N ALA A 5 -23.87 24.26 0.52
CA ALA A 5 -23.74 24.76 1.89
C ALA A 5 -22.30 24.59 2.41
N PRO A 6 -21.81 25.52 3.27
CA PRO A 6 -20.45 25.41 3.79
C PRO A 6 -20.27 24.15 4.64
N ALA A 7 -19.22 23.38 4.34
CA ALA A 7 -18.83 22.17 5.06
C ALA A 7 -18.17 22.53 6.38
N ARG A 8 -18.40 21.72 7.42
CA ARG A 8 -17.85 21.98 8.77
C ARG A 8 -16.81 20.97 9.23
N PHE A 9 -16.71 19.82 8.59
CA PHE A 9 -15.79 18.73 8.96
C PHE A 9 -15.69 18.47 10.49
N ARG A 10 -16.85 18.56 11.17
CA ARG A 10 -16.91 18.45 12.65
C ARG A 10 -16.48 17.09 13.18
N TRP A 11 -16.54 16.06 12.35
CA TRP A 11 -16.11 14.70 12.67
C TRP A 11 -14.57 14.53 12.70
N LEU A 12 -13.83 15.51 12.12
CA LEU A 12 -12.38 15.55 12.22
C LEU A 12 -11.92 16.44 13.39
N PRO A 13 -10.87 16.02 14.14
CA PRO A 13 -10.21 16.88 15.11
C PRO A 13 -9.75 18.20 14.49
N PRO A 14 -9.73 19.33 15.25
CA PRO A 14 -9.39 20.63 14.70
C PRO A 14 -8.08 20.69 13.90
N GLY A 15 -7.04 19.97 14.35
CA GLY A 15 -5.75 19.90 13.69
C GLY A 15 -5.70 19.09 12.40
N LEU A 16 -6.75 18.31 12.11
CA LEU A 16 -6.87 17.48 10.89
C LEU A 16 -7.90 18.02 9.91
N ARG A 17 -8.53 19.17 10.20
CA ARG A 17 -9.51 19.79 9.31
C ARG A 17 -8.85 20.34 8.04
N PRO A 18 -9.64 20.48 6.93
CA PRO A 18 -9.12 21.02 5.69
C PRO A 18 -8.59 22.45 5.88
N PRO A 19 -7.52 22.83 5.15
CA PRO A 19 -6.91 24.16 5.24
C PRO A 19 -7.73 25.25 4.56
N VAL A 20 -8.75 24.89 3.80
CA VAL A 20 -9.64 25.78 3.04
C VAL A 20 -11.10 25.44 3.27
N GLU A 21 -11.97 26.43 3.09
CA GLU A 21 -13.41 26.21 3.14
C GLU A 21 -13.85 25.31 1.99
N MET A 22 -14.71 24.35 2.30
CA MET A 22 -15.26 23.39 1.37
C MET A 22 -16.79 23.40 1.43
N VAL A 23 -17.44 22.80 0.43
CA VAL A 23 -18.89 22.64 0.39
C VAL A 23 -19.31 21.27 0.93
N TRP A 24 -20.57 21.15 1.38
CA TRP A 24 -21.15 19.93 1.94
C TRP A 24 -21.00 18.72 1.04
N ARG A 25 -21.13 18.89 -0.28
CA ARG A 25 -20.91 17.81 -1.26
C ARG A 25 -19.50 17.21 -1.13
N GLN A 26 -18.47 18.05 -0.99
CA GLN A 26 -17.09 17.61 -0.85
C GLN A 26 -16.85 16.89 0.48
N GLU A 27 -17.43 17.40 1.59
CA GLU A 27 -17.37 16.73 2.88
C GLU A 27 -17.99 15.33 2.83
N ARG A 28 -19.18 15.19 2.22
CA ARG A 28 -19.87 13.92 2.06
C ARG A 28 -19.07 12.92 1.21
N ILE A 29 -18.51 13.36 0.09
CA ILE A 29 -17.65 12.52 -0.76
C ILE A 29 -16.42 12.08 0.04
N PHE A 30 -15.75 13.02 0.71
CA PHE A 30 -14.56 12.73 1.49
C PHE A 30 -14.84 11.77 2.65
N LEU A 31 -15.96 11.93 3.36
CA LEU A 31 -16.36 11.02 4.42
C LEU A 31 -16.55 9.59 3.91
N LEU A 32 -17.31 9.43 2.83
CA LEU A 32 -17.60 8.10 2.27
C LEU A 32 -16.34 7.42 1.68
N VAL A 33 -15.46 8.20 1.06
CA VAL A 33 -14.17 7.72 0.55
C VAL A 33 -13.23 7.38 1.70
N GLY A 34 -13.16 8.22 2.72
CA GLY A 34 -12.30 8.02 3.88
C GLY A 34 -12.69 6.81 4.74
N VAL A 35 -13.99 6.60 4.96
CA VAL A 35 -14.47 5.40 5.67
C VAL A 35 -14.16 4.13 4.88
N ALA A 36 -14.28 4.16 3.54
CA ALA A 36 -13.86 3.02 2.73
C ALA A 36 -12.36 2.75 2.83
N ALA A 37 -11.52 3.77 2.75
CA ALA A 37 -10.08 3.61 2.91
C ALA A 37 -9.71 3.01 4.27
N LEU A 38 -10.36 3.45 5.35
CA LEU A 38 -10.14 2.90 6.68
C LEU A 38 -10.45 1.40 6.73
N PHE A 39 -11.60 0.96 6.19
CA PHE A 39 -11.93 -0.46 6.22
C PHE A 39 -11.23 -1.29 5.15
N ALA A 40 -10.77 -0.68 4.06
CA ALA A 40 -9.83 -1.32 3.13
C ALA A 40 -8.49 -1.60 3.83
N GLY A 41 -7.93 -0.63 4.53
CA GLY A 41 -6.72 -0.80 5.33
C GLY A 41 -6.87 -1.88 6.42
N TYR A 42 -8.05 -1.97 7.07
CA TYR A 42 -8.36 -3.06 7.97
C TYR A 42 -8.25 -4.43 7.28
N ASP A 43 -9.02 -4.62 6.21
CA ASP A 43 -9.15 -5.91 5.51
C ASP A 43 -7.81 -6.40 4.92
N MET A 44 -7.03 -5.48 4.34
CA MET A 44 -5.72 -5.79 3.76
C MET A 44 -4.70 -6.30 4.78
N ASN A 45 -4.83 -5.91 6.06
CA ASN A 45 -3.87 -6.26 7.10
C ASN A 45 -4.26 -7.50 7.92
N VAL A 46 -5.53 -7.94 7.89
CA VAL A 46 -6.01 -9.10 8.68
C VAL A 46 -5.20 -10.36 8.39
N TYR A 47 -4.91 -10.68 7.10
CA TYR A 47 -4.15 -11.87 6.76
C TYR A 47 -2.76 -11.86 7.38
N GLY A 48 -2.01 -10.78 7.21
CA GLY A 48 -0.65 -10.66 7.74
C GLY A 48 -0.58 -10.78 9.27
N LEU A 49 -1.62 -10.32 9.98
CA LEU A 49 -1.70 -10.43 11.44
C LEU A 49 -2.07 -11.85 11.90
N ALA A 50 -3.06 -12.47 11.27
CA ALA A 50 -3.64 -13.74 11.69
C ALA A 50 -3.11 -14.95 10.88
N THR A 51 -1.97 -14.82 10.20
CA THR A 51 -1.37 -15.89 9.37
C THR A 51 -1.30 -17.23 10.10
N PRO A 52 -0.75 -17.36 11.33
CA PRO A 52 -0.65 -18.64 12.01
C PRO A 52 -2.03 -19.26 12.35
N GLN A 53 -3.03 -18.42 12.70
CA GLN A 53 -4.37 -18.89 13.02
C GLN A 53 -5.12 -19.38 11.77
N ILE A 54 -4.91 -18.70 10.64
CA ILE A 54 -5.47 -19.09 9.33
C ILE A 54 -4.81 -20.39 8.86
N GLN A 55 -3.49 -20.46 8.98
CA GLN A 55 -2.69 -21.63 8.64
C GLN A 55 -3.17 -22.87 9.43
N ALA A 56 -3.29 -22.75 10.73
CA ALA A 56 -3.79 -23.84 11.59
C ALA A 56 -5.24 -24.24 11.23
N GLY A 57 -6.09 -23.25 10.96
CA GLY A 57 -7.51 -23.46 10.66
C GLY A 57 -7.80 -24.06 9.28
N LEU A 58 -6.91 -23.89 8.31
CA LEU A 58 -7.02 -24.41 6.94
C LEU A 58 -5.97 -25.46 6.59
N HIS A 59 -5.12 -25.86 7.56
CA HIS A 59 -4.03 -26.82 7.41
C HIS A 59 -3.07 -26.46 6.27
N ILE A 60 -2.69 -25.16 6.16
CA ILE A 60 -1.80 -24.66 5.12
C ILE A 60 -0.36 -25.08 5.46
N PRO A 61 0.39 -25.73 4.57
CA PRO A 61 1.79 -26.01 4.79
C PRO A 61 2.62 -24.71 4.94
N GLU A 62 3.64 -24.73 5.81
CA GLU A 62 4.48 -23.56 6.12
C GLU A 62 5.10 -22.93 4.85
N ASN A 63 5.60 -23.76 3.94
CA ASN A 63 6.18 -23.33 2.66
C ASN A 63 5.19 -22.68 1.69
N GLN A 64 3.88 -22.71 1.98
CA GLN A 64 2.84 -22.06 1.17
C GLN A 64 2.45 -20.67 1.68
N ILE A 65 2.92 -20.25 2.84
CA ILE A 65 2.57 -18.93 3.44
C ILE A 65 3.06 -17.79 2.53
N ALA A 66 4.34 -17.77 2.21
CA ALA A 66 4.91 -16.72 1.37
C ALA A 66 4.45 -16.78 -0.10
N PRO A 67 4.32 -17.95 -0.76
CA PRO A 67 3.64 -18.06 -2.05
C PRO A 67 2.21 -17.51 -2.06
N THR A 68 1.44 -17.74 -0.99
CA THR A 68 0.09 -17.17 -0.84
C THR A 68 0.13 -15.63 -0.83
N LEU A 69 1.04 -15.04 -0.06
CA LEU A 69 1.27 -13.59 -0.06
C LEU A 69 1.74 -13.07 -1.42
N SER A 70 2.51 -13.85 -2.16
CA SER A 70 2.89 -13.52 -3.54
C SER A 70 1.68 -13.40 -4.44
N ILE A 71 0.76 -14.38 -4.41
CA ILE A 71 -0.50 -14.35 -5.17
C ILE A 71 -1.30 -13.09 -4.80
N PHE A 72 -1.44 -12.80 -3.51
CA PHE A 72 -2.15 -11.61 -3.04
C PHE A 72 -1.51 -10.31 -3.52
N ARG A 73 -0.19 -10.25 -3.58
CA ARG A 73 0.52 -9.07 -4.07
C ARG A 73 0.29 -8.84 -5.56
N THR A 74 0.18 -9.89 -6.37
CA THR A 74 -0.12 -9.75 -7.81
C THR A 74 -1.50 -9.17 -8.09
N ALA A 75 -2.44 -9.23 -7.14
CA ALA A 75 -3.76 -8.62 -7.26
C ALA A 75 -3.69 -7.12 -7.60
N ALA A 76 -2.65 -6.42 -7.13
CA ALA A 76 -2.45 -5.00 -7.44
C ALA A 76 -2.26 -4.72 -8.94
N LEU A 77 -1.70 -5.67 -9.70
CA LEU A 77 -1.55 -5.55 -11.15
C LEU A 77 -2.91 -5.65 -11.87
N ALA A 78 -3.77 -6.58 -11.44
CA ALA A 78 -5.13 -6.70 -11.95
C ALA A 78 -5.98 -5.48 -11.56
N ALA A 79 -5.81 -4.98 -10.34
CA ALA A 79 -6.48 -3.79 -9.84
C ALA A 79 -6.17 -2.54 -10.67
N LEU A 80 -4.94 -2.40 -11.16
CA LEU A 80 -4.55 -1.29 -12.03
C LEU A 80 -5.37 -1.28 -13.33
N LEU A 81 -5.66 -2.45 -13.91
CA LEU A 81 -6.51 -2.56 -15.12
C LEU A 81 -7.95 -2.14 -14.82
N ILE A 82 -8.50 -2.58 -13.68
CA ILE A 82 -9.85 -2.19 -13.26
C ILE A 82 -9.91 -0.67 -13.01
N ALA A 83 -8.98 -0.12 -12.25
CA ALA A 83 -8.94 1.30 -11.95
C ALA A 83 -8.80 2.15 -13.23
N SER A 84 -8.01 1.70 -14.20
CA SER A 84 -7.85 2.37 -15.50
C SER A 84 -9.14 2.39 -16.32
N SER A 85 -10.06 1.45 -16.11
CA SER A 85 -11.36 1.41 -16.79
C SER A 85 -12.36 2.47 -16.29
N ALA A 86 -12.02 3.23 -15.23
CA ALA A 86 -12.86 4.27 -14.66
C ALA A 86 -13.20 5.39 -15.66
N ASP A 87 -12.31 5.66 -16.60
CA ASP A 87 -12.53 6.65 -17.66
C ASP A 87 -13.62 6.19 -18.67
N LEU A 88 -13.89 4.88 -18.76
CA LEU A 88 -14.90 4.28 -19.66
C LEU A 88 -16.23 4.02 -18.94
N ILE A 89 -16.16 3.40 -17.77
CA ILE A 89 -17.33 2.88 -17.04
C ILE A 89 -18.01 3.99 -16.22
N GLY A 90 -17.23 4.96 -15.74
CA GLY A 90 -17.65 6.00 -14.80
C GLY A 90 -17.17 5.71 -13.37
N ARG A 91 -16.76 6.79 -12.68
CA ARG A 91 -16.15 6.68 -11.34
C ARG A 91 -17.13 6.11 -10.33
N ARG A 92 -18.36 6.60 -10.32
CA ARG A 92 -19.42 6.16 -9.40
C ARG A 92 -19.74 4.68 -9.54
N ARG A 93 -19.93 4.22 -10.78
CA ARG A 93 -20.28 2.80 -11.04
C ARG A 93 -19.15 1.88 -10.59
N LEU A 94 -17.93 2.26 -10.90
CA LEU A 94 -16.77 1.45 -10.58
C LEU A 94 -16.49 1.44 -9.06
N LEU A 95 -16.61 2.58 -8.35
CA LEU A 95 -16.53 2.65 -6.89
C LEU A 95 -17.59 1.77 -6.19
N LEU A 96 -18.81 1.69 -6.75
CA LEU A 96 -19.84 0.81 -6.20
C LEU A 96 -19.52 -0.67 -6.44
N LEU A 97 -19.02 -1.00 -7.64
CA LEU A 97 -18.63 -2.37 -7.98
C LEU A 97 -17.46 -2.83 -7.12
N THR A 98 -16.44 -1.99 -6.95
CA THR A 98 -15.21 -2.35 -6.24
C THR A 98 -15.47 -2.53 -4.75
N ILE A 99 -16.15 -1.61 -4.09
CA ILE A 99 -16.44 -1.74 -2.65
C ILE A 99 -17.42 -2.89 -2.36
N PHE A 100 -18.44 -3.10 -3.19
CA PHE A 100 -19.36 -4.22 -3.04
C PHE A 100 -18.66 -5.56 -3.29
N GLY A 101 -17.82 -5.64 -4.34
CA GLY A 101 -16.99 -6.81 -4.63
C GLY A 101 -16.04 -7.12 -3.48
N GLN A 102 -15.33 -6.12 -2.96
CA GLN A 102 -14.48 -6.28 -1.78
C GLN A 102 -15.27 -6.83 -0.60
N ALA A 103 -16.39 -6.19 -0.22
CA ALA A 103 -17.22 -6.62 0.91
C ALA A 103 -17.71 -8.07 0.76
N MET A 104 -18.18 -8.44 -0.45
CA MET A 104 -18.67 -9.78 -0.74
C MET A 104 -17.57 -10.83 -0.62
N PHE A 105 -16.39 -10.58 -1.20
CA PHE A 105 -15.30 -11.56 -1.15
C PHE A 105 -14.57 -11.56 0.20
N THR A 106 -14.54 -10.46 0.95
CA THR A 106 -14.13 -10.46 2.36
C THR A 106 -15.04 -11.36 3.20
N LEU A 107 -16.36 -11.26 2.99
CA LEU A 107 -17.30 -12.15 3.65
C LEU A 107 -17.14 -13.61 3.20
N ALA A 108 -16.96 -13.86 1.90
CA ALA A 108 -16.69 -15.21 1.37
C ALA A 108 -15.41 -15.81 1.97
N THR A 109 -14.39 -15.02 2.23
CA THR A 109 -13.16 -15.44 2.92
C THR A 109 -13.48 -16.02 4.31
N ALA A 110 -14.39 -15.41 5.08
CA ALA A 110 -14.78 -15.90 6.40
C ALA A 110 -15.43 -17.30 6.35
N PHE A 111 -16.07 -17.66 5.23
CA PHE A 111 -16.74 -18.95 5.04
C PHE A 111 -15.91 -19.98 4.26
N SER A 112 -14.65 -19.68 3.91
CA SER A 112 -13.80 -20.63 3.21
C SER A 112 -13.55 -21.89 4.05
N GLY A 113 -13.77 -23.06 3.45
CA GLY A 113 -13.59 -24.37 4.07
C GLY A 113 -12.22 -24.98 3.80
N ASP A 114 -11.55 -24.54 2.74
CA ASP A 114 -10.25 -25.06 2.32
C ASP A 114 -9.32 -23.91 1.82
N TYR A 115 -8.06 -24.27 1.61
CA TYR A 115 -7.02 -23.34 1.18
C TYR A 115 -7.33 -22.68 -0.17
N LEU A 116 -7.83 -23.42 -1.15
CA LEU A 116 -8.06 -22.89 -2.50
C LEU A 116 -9.21 -21.89 -2.51
N GLN A 117 -10.31 -22.17 -1.79
CA GLN A 117 -11.41 -21.22 -1.61
C GLN A 117 -10.93 -19.95 -0.91
N PHE A 118 -10.10 -20.09 0.12
CA PHE A 118 -9.53 -18.96 0.85
C PHE A 118 -8.68 -18.09 -0.07
N VAL A 119 -7.73 -18.68 -0.80
CA VAL A 119 -6.86 -17.94 -1.73
C VAL A 119 -7.65 -17.27 -2.83
N GLY A 120 -8.63 -17.96 -3.41
CA GLY A 120 -9.50 -17.41 -4.45
C GLY A 120 -10.33 -16.21 -3.95
N ALA A 121 -10.98 -16.35 -2.79
CA ALA A 121 -11.74 -15.26 -2.19
C ALA A 121 -10.86 -14.07 -1.84
N GLN A 122 -9.71 -14.31 -1.19
CA GLN A 122 -8.76 -13.25 -0.83
C GLN A 122 -8.12 -12.57 -2.05
N LEU A 123 -7.81 -13.31 -3.11
CA LEU A 123 -7.31 -12.71 -4.36
C LEU A 123 -8.33 -11.72 -4.92
N LEU A 124 -9.61 -12.10 -5.00
CA LEU A 124 -10.68 -11.23 -5.48
C LEU A 124 -10.92 -10.04 -4.52
N THR A 125 -10.93 -10.28 -3.21
CA THR A 125 -10.98 -9.21 -2.20
C THR A 125 -9.89 -8.15 -2.47
N ARG A 126 -8.65 -8.57 -2.71
CA ARG A 126 -7.52 -7.67 -2.93
C ARG A 126 -7.57 -6.98 -4.30
N ILE A 127 -8.03 -7.66 -5.34
CA ILE A 127 -8.24 -7.03 -6.65
C ILE A 127 -9.23 -5.86 -6.51
N PHE A 128 -10.37 -6.11 -5.89
CA PHE A 128 -11.37 -5.06 -5.67
C PHE A 128 -10.90 -4.00 -4.68
N GLY A 129 -10.24 -4.38 -3.59
CA GLY A 129 -9.73 -3.45 -2.58
C GLY A 129 -8.66 -2.49 -3.11
N TYR A 130 -7.64 -2.99 -3.82
CA TYR A 130 -6.65 -2.13 -4.46
C TYR A 130 -7.25 -1.25 -5.57
N SER A 131 -8.26 -1.78 -6.31
CA SER A 131 -8.98 -0.96 -7.30
C SER A 131 -9.74 0.17 -6.61
N GLU A 132 -10.41 -0.13 -5.51
CA GLU A 132 -11.14 0.84 -4.69
C GLU A 132 -10.22 1.93 -4.15
N GLU A 133 -9.08 1.56 -3.60
CA GLU A 133 -8.06 2.49 -3.10
C GLU A 133 -7.61 3.46 -4.20
N MET A 134 -7.22 2.93 -5.37
CA MET A 134 -6.80 3.76 -6.50
C MET A 134 -7.91 4.71 -6.96
N LEU A 135 -9.15 4.25 -7.02
CA LEU A 135 -10.31 5.06 -7.40
C LEU A 135 -10.62 6.15 -6.38
N CYS A 136 -10.43 5.88 -5.09
CA CYS A 136 -10.58 6.87 -4.03
C CYS A 136 -9.63 8.05 -4.23
N PHE A 137 -8.36 7.81 -4.55
CA PHE A 137 -7.40 8.87 -4.89
C PHE A 137 -7.81 9.66 -6.15
N VAL A 138 -8.32 8.99 -7.18
CA VAL A 138 -8.81 9.65 -8.40
C VAL A 138 -9.98 10.58 -8.09
N VAL A 139 -10.98 10.11 -7.35
CA VAL A 139 -12.16 10.91 -6.97
C VAL A 139 -11.78 12.11 -6.11
N ILE A 140 -10.86 11.94 -5.15
CA ILE A 140 -10.32 13.05 -4.36
C ILE A 140 -9.62 14.08 -5.26
N ALA A 141 -8.82 13.64 -6.23
CA ALA A 141 -8.14 14.54 -7.16
C ALA A 141 -9.12 15.32 -8.08
N GLU A 142 -10.28 14.73 -8.42
CA GLU A 142 -11.30 15.34 -9.27
C GLU A 142 -12.27 16.28 -8.53
N GLU A 143 -12.64 15.95 -7.29
CA GLU A 143 -13.68 16.67 -6.54
C GLU A 143 -13.13 17.70 -5.55
N MET A 144 -11.87 17.55 -5.10
CA MET A 144 -11.29 18.48 -4.15
C MET A 144 -10.62 19.67 -4.83
N ALA A 145 -10.69 20.84 -4.20
CA ALA A 145 -9.97 22.04 -4.64
C ALA A 145 -8.47 21.78 -4.71
N SER A 146 -7.77 22.38 -5.67
CA SER A 146 -6.33 22.18 -5.87
C SER A 146 -5.50 22.43 -4.61
N SER A 147 -5.87 23.44 -3.83
CA SER A 147 -5.26 23.81 -2.55
C SER A 147 -5.50 22.80 -1.41
N ALA A 148 -6.52 21.92 -1.53
CA ALA A 148 -6.88 20.94 -0.52
C ALA A 148 -6.52 19.50 -0.89
N ARG A 149 -6.09 19.23 -2.13
CA ARG A 149 -5.78 17.86 -2.61
C ARG A 149 -4.69 17.20 -1.81
N GLY A 150 -3.62 17.93 -1.46
CA GLY A 150 -2.53 17.39 -0.65
C GLY A 150 -2.99 16.97 0.75
N TRP A 151 -3.81 17.83 1.39
CA TRP A 151 -4.45 17.49 2.67
C TRP A 151 -5.36 16.27 2.55
N ALA A 152 -6.21 16.22 1.53
CA ALA A 152 -7.17 15.14 1.35
C ALA A 152 -6.48 13.79 1.10
N ASN A 153 -5.47 13.75 0.23
CA ASN A 153 -4.69 12.54 -0.02
C ASN A 153 -3.91 12.08 1.21
N GLY A 154 -3.30 13.01 1.94
CA GLY A 154 -2.59 12.68 3.18
C GLY A 154 -3.51 12.15 4.28
N THR A 155 -4.71 12.73 4.42
CA THR A 155 -5.71 12.26 5.39
C THR A 155 -6.29 10.90 4.97
N LEU A 156 -6.50 10.66 3.66
CA LEU A 156 -6.94 9.37 3.15
C LEU A 156 -5.94 8.25 3.47
N GLY A 157 -4.66 8.48 3.21
CA GLY A 157 -3.61 7.53 3.60
C GLY A 157 -3.51 7.32 5.10
N ALA A 158 -3.70 8.37 5.91
CA ALA A 158 -3.73 8.23 7.36
C ALA A 158 -4.92 7.39 7.85
N LEU A 159 -6.09 7.49 7.19
CA LEU A 159 -7.26 6.65 7.49
C LEU A 159 -7.01 5.18 7.13
N ASP A 160 -6.32 4.90 6.03
CA ASP A 160 -5.92 3.53 5.66
C ASP A 160 -5.01 2.91 6.74
N TYR A 161 -3.99 3.62 7.21
CA TYR A 161 -3.14 3.15 8.32
C TYR A 161 -3.89 3.02 9.65
N LEU A 162 -4.88 3.87 9.93
CA LEU A 162 -5.76 3.69 11.08
C LEU A 162 -6.57 2.40 10.94
N GLY A 163 -7.00 2.04 9.73
CA GLY A 163 -7.64 0.76 9.45
C GLY A 163 -6.75 -0.43 9.79
N ALA A 164 -5.47 -0.40 9.42
CA ALA A 164 -4.49 -1.40 9.85
C ALA A 164 -4.35 -1.47 11.38
N GLY A 165 -4.39 -0.33 12.06
CA GLY A 165 -4.43 -0.25 13.52
C GLY A 165 -5.69 -0.91 14.12
N PHE A 166 -6.86 -0.70 13.52
CA PHE A 166 -8.09 -1.39 13.92
C PHE A 166 -8.03 -2.90 13.69
N ALA A 167 -7.41 -3.36 12.60
CA ALA A 167 -7.16 -4.79 12.38
C ALA A 167 -6.28 -5.36 13.50
N SER A 168 -5.22 -4.65 13.90
CA SER A 168 -4.38 -5.01 15.03
C SER A 168 -5.18 -5.09 16.33
N LEU A 169 -6.05 -4.11 16.62
CA LEU A 169 -6.90 -4.15 17.82
C LEU A 169 -7.90 -5.32 17.78
N ALA A 170 -8.56 -5.57 16.63
CA ALA A 170 -9.45 -6.71 16.49
C ALA A 170 -8.71 -8.05 16.66
N PHE A 171 -7.48 -8.12 16.17
CA PHE A 171 -6.61 -9.29 16.31
C PHE A 171 -6.32 -9.67 17.77
N LEU A 172 -6.34 -8.73 18.72
CA LEU A 172 -6.23 -9.05 20.17
C LEU A 172 -7.28 -10.08 20.63
N ALA A 173 -8.46 -10.04 20.04
CA ALA A 173 -9.56 -10.90 20.39
C ALA A 173 -9.61 -12.22 19.59
N VAL A 174 -8.65 -12.47 18.69
CA VAL A 174 -8.71 -13.62 17.75
C VAL A 174 -8.89 -14.97 18.44
N ASN A 175 -8.28 -15.15 19.61
CA ASN A 175 -8.34 -16.41 20.38
C ASN A 175 -9.60 -16.54 21.25
N VAL A 176 -10.36 -15.46 21.49
CA VAL A 176 -11.59 -15.45 22.27
C VAL A 176 -12.84 -15.28 21.44
N LEU A 177 -12.72 -14.88 20.18
CA LEU A 177 -13.83 -14.79 19.24
C LEU A 177 -14.36 -16.19 18.88
N PRO A 178 -15.70 -16.39 18.83
CA PRO A 178 -16.29 -17.71 18.66
C PRO A 178 -15.95 -18.38 17.31
N LEU A 179 -15.54 -17.61 16.30
CA LEU A 179 -15.13 -18.11 14.98
C LEU A 179 -13.64 -17.88 14.70
N GLY A 180 -12.87 -17.48 15.73
CA GLY A 180 -11.44 -17.20 15.58
C GLY A 180 -11.15 -16.18 14.48
N TRP A 181 -10.17 -16.48 13.61
CA TRP A 181 -9.76 -15.61 12.52
C TRP A 181 -10.90 -15.28 11.51
N ARG A 182 -11.90 -16.15 11.37
CA ARG A 182 -13.06 -15.91 10.49
C ARG A 182 -13.89 -14.71 10.94
N ALA A 183 -14.01 -14.52 12.26
CA ALA A 183 -14.71 -13.36 12.82
C ALA A 183 -14.05 -12.04 12.45
N LEU A 184 -12.72 -12.00 12.27
CA LEU A 184 -12.01 -10.78 11.84
C LEU A 184 -12.48 -10.33 10.45
N TYR A 185 -12.63 -11.26 9.50
CA TYR A 185 -13.17 -10.94 8.17
C TYR A 185 -14.65 -10.54 8.21
N MET A 186 -15.46 -11.16 9.06
CA MET A 186 -16.86 -10.75 9.25
C MET A 186 -16.97 -9.33 9.80
N ILE A 187 -16.13 -8.97 10.78
CA ILE A 187 -16.07 -7.62 11.36
C ILE A 187 -15.68 -6.60 10.26
N GLY A 188 -14.74 -6.93 9.37
CA GLY A 188 -14.34 -6.06 8.26
C GLY A 188 -15.41 -5.94 7.17
N ALA A 189 -16.13 -7.02 6.84
CA ALA A 189 -17.14 -7.04 5.78
C ALA A 189 -18.35 -6.14 6.09
N VAL A 190 -18.82 -6.11 7.34
CA VAL A 190 -20.02 -5.34 7.73
C VAL A 190 -19.92 -3.86 7.39
N PRO A 191 -18.86 -3.14 7.79
CA PRO A 191 -18.71 -1.73 7.43
C PRO A 191 -18.55 -1.51 5.93
N LEU A 192 -17.88 -2.42 5.21
CA LEU A 192 -17.73 -2.32 3.75
C LEU A 192 -19.09 -2.40 3.05
N PHE A 193 -19.98 -3.32 3.46
CA PHE A 193 -21.36 -3.36 2.96
C PHE A 193 -22.14 -2.09 3.31
N LEU A 194 -21.98 -1.57 4.53
CA LEU A 194 -22.61 -0.32 4.92
C LEU A 194 -22.16 0.85 4.04
N VAL A 195 -20.87 0.97 3.78
CA VAL A 195 -20.32 2.02 2.89
C VAL A 195 -20.81 1.82 1.45
N ALA A 196 -20.85 0.59 0.93
CA ALA A 196 -21.42 0.29 -0.38
C ALA A 196 -22.89 0.77 -0.48
N PHE A 197 -23.68 0.49 0.56
CA PHE A 197 -25.07 0.95 0.64
C PHE A 197 -25.20 2.48 0.69
N LEU A 198 -24.38 3.14 1.50
CA LEU A 198 -24.39 4.61 1.63
C LEU A 198 -23.95 5.31 0.34
N ARG A 199 -23.01 4.71 -0.39
CA ARG A 199 -22.51 5.23 -1.67
C ARG A 199 -23.46 5.09 -2.84
N ARG A 200 -24.51 4.26 -2.76
CA ARG A 200 -25.50 4.11 -3.86
C ARG A 200 -26.08 5.43 -4.36
N ASN A 201 -26.14 6.44 -3.50
CA ASN A 201 -26.68 7.76 -3.79
C ASN A 201 -25.59 8.82 -4.10
N LEU A 202 -24.32 8.43 -4.25
CA LEU A 202 -23.28 9.37 -4.69
C LEU A 202 -23.56 9.82 -6.13
N PRO A 203 -23.44 11.11 -6.45
CA PRO A 203 -23.47 11.57 -7.84
C PRO A 203 -22.19 11.16 -8.57
N GLU A 204 -22.25 11.13 -9.90
CA GLU A 204 -21.05 10.98 -10.72
C GLU A 204 -20.15 12.21 -10.57
N THR A 205 -18.83 12.05 -10.78
CA THR A 205 -17.88 13.16 -10.67
C THR A 205 -18.16 14.21 -11.75
N LYS A 206 -18.01 15.50 -11.37
CA LYS A 206 -18.26 16.63 -12.29
C LYS A 206 -17.38 16.52 -13.54
N ARG A 207 -16.16 16.07 -13.39
CA ARG A 207 -15.20 15.94 -14.49
C ARG A 207 -15.60 14.83 -15.47
N PHE A 208 -16.08 13.69 -15.00
CA PHE A 208 -16.54 12.60 -15.87
C PHE A 208 -17.84 12.98 -16.60
N ALA A 209 -18.76 13.67 -15.93
CA ALA A 209 -20.01 14.12 -16.53
C ALA A 209 -19.80 15.11 -17.70
N ALA A 210 -18.66 15.81 -17.72
CA ALA A 210 -18.30 16.80 -18.75
C ALA A 210 -17.49 16.21 -19.93
N GLN A 211 -17.14 14.92 -19.91
CA GLN A 211 -16.26 14.29 -20.94
C GLN A 211 -17.05 13.43 -21.94
N GLU A 212 -16.70 13.54 -23.24
CA GLU A 212 -17.12 12.62 -24.30
C GLU A 212 -16.31 11.29 -24.25
N LYS A 213 -17.03 10.15 -24.23
CA LYS A 213 -16.61 8.89 -23.57
C LYS A 213 -15.68 7.93 -24.34
N ILE A 214 -15.52 7.97 -25.63
CA ILE A 214 -14.94 6.83 -26.39
C ILE A 214 -13.57 7.09 -27.01
N GLU A 215 -13.26 8.30 -27.44
CA GLU A 215 -11.96 8.61 -28.07
C GLU A 215 -10.82 8.67 -27.06
N ILE A 216 -11.12 9.03 -25.80
CA ILE A 216 -10.13 9.35 -24.76
C ILE A 216 -9.34 8.12 -24.29
N ALA A 217 -9.96 6.94 -24.17
CA ALA A 217 -9.27 5.78 -23.61
C ALA A 217 -8.31 5.12 -24.62
N ARG A 218 -8.71 5.03 -25.89
CA ARG A 218 -7.81 4.52 -26.95
C ARG A 218 -6.63 5.46 -27.17
N SER A 219 -6.88 6.77 -27.13
CA SER A 219 -5.86 7.80 -27.20
C SER A 219 -4.86 7.69 -26.01
N LYS A 220 -5.34 7.52 -24.79
CA LYS A 220 -4.48 7.42 -23.58
C LYS A 220 -3.55 6.19 -23.59
N ILE A 221 -4.03 5.03 -24.02
CA ILE A 221 -3.19 3.82 -24.10
C ILE A 221 -2.11 4.01 -25.16
N ALA A 222 -2.47 4.52 -26.33
CA ALA A 222 -1.53 4.81 -27.39
C ALA A 222 -0.52 5.86 -26.98
N GLU A 223 -0.97 6.94 -26.34
CA GLU A 223 -0.14 8.00 -25.78
C GLU A 223 0.83 7.48 -24.72
N THR A 224 0.34 6.69 -23.75
CA THR A 224 1.19 6.10 -22.71
C THR A 224 2.25 5.18 -23.30
N THR A 225 1.88 4.37 -24.30
CA THR A 225 2.81 3.48 -25.00
C THR A 225 3.86 4.28 -25.78
N GLN A 226 3.45 5.36 -26.42
CA GLN A 226 4.35 6.27 -27.14
C GLN A 226 5.32 6.96 -26.15
N LEU A 227 4.80 7.51 -25.03
CA LEU A 227 5.61 8.14 -24.00
C LEU A 227 6.63 7.18 -23.39
N LEU A 228 6.24 5.93 -23.15
CA LEU A 228 7.15 4.89 -22.67
C LEU A 228 8.27 4.60 -23.68
N ARG A 229 7.92 4.49 -24.97
CA ARG A 229 8.91 4.27 -26.03
C ARG A 229 9.87 5.43 -26.17
N GLU A 230 9.37 6.67 -26.09
CA GLU A 230 10.20 7.88 -26.10
C GLU A 230 11.14 7.92 -24.90
N LEU A 231 10.62 7.64 -23.70
CA LEU A 231 11.41 7.62 -22.46
C LEU A 231 12.54 6.58 -22.52
N ILE A 232 12.25 5.36 -23.00
CA ILE A 232 13.26 4.31 -23.19
C ILE A 232 14.34 4.75 -24.20
N ARG A 233 13.98 5.51 -25.23
CA ARG A 233 14.95 5.99 -26.21
C ARG A 233 15.78 7.16 -25.72
N GLN A 234 15.19 8.09 -24.95
CA GLN A 234 15.86 9.34 -24.53
C GLN A 234 16.70 9.13 -23.25
N HIS A 235 16.21 8.33 -22.29
CA HIS A 235 16.84 8.17 -20.99
C HIS A 235 16.94 6.69 -20.55
N PRO A 236 17.48 5.77 -21.38
CA PRO A 236 17.44 4.34 -21.12
C PRO A 236 18.15 3.95 -19.82
N LEU A 237 19.33 4.51 -19.59
CA LEU A 237 20.14 4.18 -18.42
C LEU A 237 19.52 4.68 -17.10
N ARG A 238 19.02 5.92 -17.10
CA ARG A 238 18.34 6.47 -15.90
C ARG A 238 17.11 5.66 -15.55
N LEU A 239 16.30 5.29 -16.56
CA LEU A 239 15.13 4.45 -16.37
C LEU A 239 15.51 3.08 -15.83
N LEU A 240 16.50 2.42 -16.42
CA LEU A 240 16.96 1.09 -15.99
C LEU A 240 17.45 1.11 -14.54
N ILE A 241 18.31 2.05 -14.18
CA ILE A 241 18.85 2.18 -12.81
C ILE A 241 17.70 2.41 -11.80
N MET A 242 16.73 3.23 -12.15
CA MET A 242 15.57 3.49 -11.31
C MET A 242 14.69 2.25 -11.14
N MET A 243 14.49 1.46 -12.21
CA MET A 243 13.75 0.18 -12.12
C MET A 243 14.52 -0.84 -11.28
N ILE A 244 15.86 -0.90 -11.38
CA ILE A 244 16.69 -1.72 -10.50
C ILE A 244 16.55 -1.32 -9.03
N ALA A 245 16.53 -0.02 -8.73
CA ALA A 245 16.32 0.47 -7.37
C ALA A 245 14.94 0.06 -6.85
N ALA A 246 13.88 0.25 -7.64
CA ALA A 246 12.52 -0.14 -7.28
C ALA A 246 12.37 -1.66 -7.09
N ALA A 247 12.96 -2.45 -8.00
CA ALA A 247 12.96 -3.90 -7.91
C ALA A 247 13.73 -4.40 -6.68
N GLY A 248 14.94 -3.90 -6.43
CA GLY A 248 15.75 -4.28 -5.28
C GLY A 248 15.09 -3.95 -3.95
N PHE A 249 14.43 -2.78 -3.87
CA PHE A 249 13.66 -2.40 -2.70
C PHE A 249 12.45 -3.33 -2.47
N GLY A 250 11.60 -3.50 -3.49
CA GLY A 250 10.41 -4.35 -3.38
C GLY A 250 10.75 -5.81 -3.11
N PHE A 251 11.81 -6.32 -3.73
CA PHE A 251 12.29 -7.69 -3.55
C PHE A 251 12.77 -7.96 -2.12
N GLY A 252 13.56 -7.08 -1.53
CA GLY A 252 14.07 -7.26 -0.17
C GLY A 252 13.03 -7.01 0.90
N THR A 253 12.24 -5.95 0.76
CA THR A 253 11.35 -5.51 1.85
C THR A 253 10.02 -6.27 1.91
N ALA A 254 9.52 -6.85 0.79
CA ALA A 254 8.21 -7.48 0.80
C ALA A 254 8.15 -8.71 1.74
N PRO A 255 9.03 -9.72 1.63
CA PRO A 255 8.99 -10.85 2.58
C PRO A 255 9.20 -10.39 4.03
N ALA A 256 10.13 -9.46 4.25
CA ALA A 256 10.42 -8.95 5.57
C ALA A 256 9.22 -8.27 6.23
N ALA A 257 8.48 -7.42 5.49
CA ALA A 257 7.30 -6.74 6.01
C ALA A 257 6.13 -7.70 6.25
N PHE A 258 5.84 -8.58 5.27
CA PHE A 258 4.64 -9.42 5.32
C PHE A 258 4.77 -10.65 6.22
N LEU A 259 5.97 -11.18 6.45
CA LEU A 259 6.20 -12.32 7.34
C LEU A 259 6.55 -11.90 8.78
N SER A 260 6.62 -10.61 9.10
CA SER A 260 7.02 -10.15 10.44
C SER A 260 6.08 -10.62 11.55
N SER A 261 4.76 -10.62 11.33
CA SER A 261 3.79 -11.08 12.33
C SER A 261 3.88 -12.58 12.53
N ASP A 262 3.99 -13.31 11.44
CA ASP A 262 4.18 -14.75 11.47
C ASP A 262 5.46 -15.12 12.24
N TYR A 263 6.57 -14.47 11.92
CA TYR A 263 7.85 -14.67 12.63
C TYR A 263 7.74 -14.44 14.14
N LEU A 264 7.04 -13.38 14.57
CA LEU A 264 6.82 -13.11 16.00
C LEU A 264 6.00 -14.20 16.68
N GLN A 265 4.98 -14.75 15.99
CA GLN A 265 4.09 -15.75 16.57
C GLN A 265 4.67 -17.17 16.48
N SER A 266 5.19 -17.55 15.32
CA SER A 266 5.62 -18.93 15.04
C SER A 266 7.04 -19.22 15.53
N VAL A 267 7.97 -18.24 15.48
CA VAL A 267 9.38 -18.42 15.87
C VAL A 267 9.67 -17.88 17.26
N ILE A 268 9.16 -16.68 17.58
CA ILE A 268 9.39 -16.04 18.89
C ILE A 268 8.33 -16.45 19.92
N HIS A 269 7.24 -17.06 19.45
CA HIS A 269 6.09 -17.51 20.27
C HIS A 269 5.37 -16.40 21.00
N TYR A 270 5.27 -15.21 20.36
CA TYR A 270 4.52 -14.10 20.92
C TYR A 270 3.01 -14.33 20.81
N SER A 271 2.30 -13.99 21.89
CA SER A 271 0.84 -13.91 21.89
C SER A 271 0.36 -12.72 21.02
N PRO A 272 -0.90 -12.71 20.59
CA PRO A 272 -1.48 -11.57 19.85
C PRO A 272 -1.29 -10.23 20.55
N LEU A 273 -1.35 -10.19 21.90
CA LEU A 273 -1.09 -9.00 22.70
C LEU A 273 0.37 -8.52 22.54
N GLN A 274 1.34 -9.43 22.61
CA GLN A 274 2.76 -9.08 22.48
C GLN A 274 3.08 -8.61 21.05
N VAL A 275 2.49 -9.22 20.02
CA VAL A 275 2.61 -8.74 18.63
C VAL A 275 2.08 -7.30 18.52
N ASN A 276 0.93 -7.01 19.09
CA ASN A 276 0.37 -5.65 19.08
C ASN A 276 1.21 -4.64 19.85
N LEU A 277 1.83 -5.03 20.98
CA LEU A 277 2.77 -4.18 21.73
C LEU A 277 4.04 -3.83 20.91
N VAL A 278 4.39 -4.65 19.93
CA VAL A 278 5.47 -4.34 18.97
C VAL A 278 4.94 -3.46 17.83
N PHE A 279 3.80 -3.84 17.22
CA PHE A 279 3.33 -3.26 15.97
C PHE A 279 2.70 -1.88 16.13
N ILE A 280 1.84 -1.67 17.14
CA ILE A 280 1.13 -0.39 17.30
C ILE A 280 2.09 0.74 17.67
N PRO A 281 2.90 0.64 18.74
CA PRO A 281 3.86 1.70 19.06
C PRO A 281 4.90 1.89 17.95
N GLY A 282 5.40 0.77 17.37
CA GLY A 282 6.37 0.79 16.29
C GLY A 282 5.84 1.48 15.04
N GLY A 283 4.59 1.22 14.67
CA GLY A 283 3.91 1.87 13.57
C GLY A 283 3.77 3.38 13.78
N LEU A 284 3.35 3.82 14.97
CA LEU A 284 3.24 5.25 15.32
C LEU A 284 4.59 5.97 15.27
N VAL A 285 5.63 5.34 15.81
CA VAL A 285 7.00 5.89 15.75
C VAL A 285 7.49 5.95 14.29
N GLY A 286 7.28 4.90 13.52
CA GLY A 286 7.64 4.84 12.10
C GLY A 286 6.97 5.94 11.28
N LEU A 287 5.68 6.19 11.48
CA LEU A 287 4.96 7.30 10.85
C LEU A 287 5.53 8.66 11.25
N ALA A 288 5.81 8.88 12.54
CA ALA A 288 6.40 10.14 13.01
C ALA A 288 7.80 10.39 12.42
N LEU A 289 8.60 9.34 12.27
CA LEU A 289 9.92 9.41 11.63
C LEU A 289 9.79 9.70 10.14
N THR A 290 8.78 9.17 9.43
CA THR A 290 8.52 9.43 8.01
C THR A 290 8.28 10.92 7.74
N VAL A 291 7.49 11.59 8.57
CA VAL A 291 7.24 13.03 8.45
C VAL A 291 8.53 13.84 8.63
N ARG A 292 9.39 13.44 9.58
CA ARG A 292 10.68 14.10 9.80
C ARG A 292 11.67 13.85 8.67
N ALA A 293 11.71 12.63 8.14
CA ALA A 293 12.58 12.25 7.02
C ALA A 293 12.24 13.02 5.74
N GLY A 294 10.95 13.28 5.48
CA GLY A 294 10.53 14.13 4.37
C GLY A 294 11.16 15.52 4.45
N ARG A 295 11.10 16.19 5.61
CA ARG A 295 11.73 17.49 5.86
C ARG A 295 13.26 17.43 5.77
N LEU A 296 13.84 16.33 6.24
CA LEU A 296 15.28 16.11 6.18
C LEU A 296 15.74 15.94 4.72
N SER A 297 14.97 15.26 3.91
CA SER A 297 15.20 15.07 2.48
C SER A 297 15.24 16.41 1.71
N ASP A 298 14.42 17.38 2.13
CA ASP A 298 14.45 18.73 1.53
C ASP A 298 15.73 19.51 1.88
N ARG A 299 16.36 19.18 3.03
CA ARG A 299 17.57 19.90 3.53
C ARG A 299 18.89 19.23 3.14
N LEU A 300 18.99 17.91 3.29
CA LEU A 300 20.21 17.14 3.05
C LEU A 300 20.34 16.65 1.60
N GLY A 301 19.25 16.74 0.83
CA GLY A 301 19.16 16.18 -0.50
C GLY A 301 18.39 14.85 -0.53
N ARG A 302 17.80 14.57 -1.68
CA ARG A 302 16.95 13.39 -1.90
C ARG A 302 17.76 12.09 -1.82
N LYS A 303 18.91 12.07 -2.48
CA LYS A 303 19.77 10.88 -2.62
C LYS A 303 20.30 10.40 -1.26
N ILE A 304 20.93 11.28 -0.49
CA ILE A 304 21.52 10.92 0.81
C ILE A 304 20.45 10.44 1.78
N THR A 305 19.31 11.14 1.84
CA THR A 305 18.21 10.78 2.74
C THR A 305 17.61 9.44 2.35
N THR A 306 17.38 9.18 1.05
CA THR A 306 16.83 7.92 0.56
C THR A 306 17.77 6.76 0.90
N ILE A 307 19.08 6.91 0.66
CA ILE A 307 20.08 5.89 1.01
C ILE A 307 20.06 5.61 2.51
N GLY A 308 20.09 6.65 3.35
CA GLY A 308 20.09 6.50 4.81
C GLY A 308 18.84 5.78 5.34
N VAL A 309 17.66 6.15 4.83
CA VAL A 309 16.38 5.55 5.24
C VAL A 309 16.28 4.09 4.79
N VAL A 310 16.62 3.79 3.54
CA VAL A 310 16.56 2.43 3.00
C VAL A 310 17.60 1.52 3.68
N ALA A 311 18.82 2.02 3.92
CA ALA A 311 19.84 1.29 4.65
C ALA A 311 19.42 1.00 6.10
N CYS A 312 18.90 2.02 6.81
CA CYS A 312 18.40 1.88 8.17
C CYS A 312 17.30 0.80 8.25
N GLY A 313 16.32 0.86 7.35
CA GLY A 313 15.22 -0.12 7.30
C GLY A 313 15.70 -1.53 6.96
N GLY A 314 16.61 -1.68 5.98
CA GLY A 314 17.18 -2.96 5.60
C GLY A 314 17.98 -3.63 6.72
N ILE A 315 18.82 -2.85 7.41
CA ILE A 315 19.58 -3.31 8.58
C ILE A 315 18.62 -3.69 9.71
N ALA A 316 17.60 -2.86 9.99
CA ALA A 316 16.64 -3.14 11.03
C ALA A 316 15.84 -4.42 10.78
N PHE A 317 15.39 -4.67 9.52
CA PHE A 317 14.78 -5.94 9.15
C PHE A 317 15.75 -7.14 9.30
N ALA A 318 16.99 -7.00 8.85
CA ALA A 318 17.99 -8.08 8.96
C ALA A 318 18.22 -8.46 10.43
N LEU A 319 18.32 -7.48 11.33
CA LEU A 319 18.46 -7.69 12.76
C LEU A 319 17.17 -8.22 13.39
N PHE A 320 15.98 -7.77 12.95
CA PHE A 320 14.70 -8.26 13.43
C PHE A 320 14.55 -9.77 13.22
N PHE A 321 14.96 -10.28 12.05
CA PHE A 321 14.90 -11.70 11.69
C PHE A 321 16.12 -12.53 12.15
N SER A 322 17.05 -11.96 12.91
CA SER A 322 18.26 -12.66 13.37
C SER A 322 18.10 -13.48 14.65
N GLY A 323 16.91 -13.47 15.28
CA GLY A 323 16.69 -14.20 16.52
C GLY A 323 17.26 -13.51 17.76
N ILE A 324 17.67 -12.23 17.68
CA ILE A 324 18.17 -11.44 18.80
C ILE A 324 17.08 -11.27 19.86
N SER A 325 17.47 -11.14 21.11
CA SER A 325 16.66 -11.03 22.32
C SER A 325 15.41 -10.14 22.17
N SER A 326 14.32 -10.59 22.78
CA SER A 326 12.95 -10.10 22.62
C SER A 326 12.72 -8.59 22.84
N TRP A 327 13.48 -7.90 23.69
CA TRP A 327 13.24 -6.50 24.01
C TRP A 327 13.70 -5.52 22.88
N TYR A 328 14.59 -5.94 21.98
CA TYR A 328 14.98 -5.12 20.82
C TYR A 328 13.97 -5.19 19.67
N LEU A 329 13.05 -6.16 19.67
CA LEU A 329 12.13 -6.36 18.54
C LEU A 329 11.20 -5.15 18.29
N GLY A 330 10.75 -4.47 19.35
CA GLY A 330 9.93 -3.26 19.21
C GLY A 330 10.67 -2.10 18.52
N PRO A 331 11.83 -1.65 19.04
CA PRO A 331 12.67 -0.66 18.35
C PRO A 331 13.10 -1.06 16.94
N LEU A 332 13.49 -2.31 16.73
CA LEU A 332 13.86 -2.81 15.39
C LEU A 332 12.68 -2.77 14.42
N TRP A 333 11.49 -3.19 14.87
CA TRP A 333 10.27 -3.08 14.07
C TRP A 333 9.96 -1.62 13.71
N SER A 334 10.10 -0.69 14.66
CA SER A 334 9.86 0.73 14.41
C SER A 334 10.75 1.28 13.30
N LEU A 335 12.04 0.95 13.31
CA LEU A 335 13.00 1.36 12.29
C LEU A 335 12.79 0.62 10.96
N ALA A 336 12.48 -0.67 11.01
CA ALA A 336 12.17 -1.47 9.84
C ALA A 336 10.93 -0.98 9.10
N PHE A 337 9.84 -0.73 9.84
CA PHE A 337 8.60 -0.18 9.31
C PHE A 337 8.78 1.25 8.78
N PHE A 338 9.52 2.09 9.49
CA PHE A 338 9.94 3.40 8.99
C PHE A 338 10.68 3.28 7.65
N GLY A 339 11.69 2.41 7.56
CA GLY A 339 12.45 2.20 6.34
C GLY A 339 11.60 1.66 5.19
N PHE A 340 10.65 0.77 5.47
CA PHE A 340 9.69 0.24 4.51
C PHE A 340 8.76 1.33 3.96
N LEU A 341 8.11 2.07 4.85
CA LEU A 341 7.12 3.08 4.48
C LEU A 341 7.77 4.31 3.83
N CYS A 342 8.77 4.89 4.51
CA CYS A 342 9.44 6.09 4.05
C CYS A 342 10.35 5.82 2.85
N GLY A 343 10.98 4.64 2.79
CA GLY A 343 11.84 4.24 1.68
C GLY A 343 11.09 4.17 0.35
N ASP A 344 9.91 3.54 0.30
CA ASP A 344 9.08 3.53 -0.92
C ASP A 344 8.64 4.93 -1.33
N ALA A 345 8.21 5.75 -0.36
CA ALA A 345 7.79 7.13 -0.62
C ALA A 345 8.94 7.99 -1.18
N LEU A 346 10.16 7.87 -0.60
CA LEU A 346 11.33 8.61 -1.06
C LEU A 346 11.80 8.14 -2.44
N ILE A 347 11.86 6.83 -2.70
CA ILE A 347 12.19 6.28 -4.03
C ILE A 347 11.17 6.74 -5.06
N SER A 348 9.87 6.77 -4.70
CA SER A 348 8.80 7.27 -5.56
C SER A 348 8.98 8.76 -5.89
N GLY A 349 9.17 9.59 -4.87
CA GLY A 349 9.41 11.03 -5.04
C GLY A 349 10.65 11.32 -5.88
N PHE A 350 11.74 10.63 -5.59
CA PHE A 350 13.00 10.74 -6.33
C PHE A 350 12.80 10.40 -7.81
N ALA A 351 12.06 9.31 -8.11
CA ALA A 351 11.75 8.90 -9.48
C ALA A 351 10.99 9.98 -10.26
N LEU A 352 10.09 10.72 -9.61
CA LEU A 352 9.32 11.79 -10.24
C LEU A 352 10.12 13.07 -10.48
N GLU A 353 11.17 13.32 -9.68
CA GLU A 353 12.01 14.51 -9.78
C GLU A 353 13.10 14.40 -10.86
N ILE A 354 13.53 13.18 -11.22
CA ILE A 354 14.60 12.96 -12.22
C ILE A 354 14.11 12.81 -13.66
N VAL A 355 12.79 12.89 -13.89
CA VAL A 355 12.20 12.80 -15.23
C VAL A 355 11.36 14.03 -15.56
N PRO A 356 11.28 14.42 -16.87
CA PRO A 356 10.41 15.49 -17.33
C PRO A 356 8.95 15.27 -16.92
N THR A 357 8.22 16.36 -16.66
CA THR A 357 6.84 16.34 -16.16
C THR A 357 5.92 15.46 -17.00
N ARG A 358 6.10 15.44 -18.32
CA ARG A 358 5.29 14.64 -19.25
C ARG A 358 5.39 13.12 -19.04
N TYR A 359 6.50 12.61 -18.47
CA TYR A 359 6.74 11.17 -18.26
C TYR A 359 6.42 10.70 -16.84
N ARG A 360 6.13 11.60 -15.89
CA ARG A 360 5.99 11.26 -14.46
C ARG A 360 4.96 10.19 -14.18
N ALA A 361 3.78 10.29 -14.79
CA ALA A 361 2.72 9.30 -14.59
C ALA A 361 3.14 7.90 -15.10
N THR A 362 3.77 7.86 -16.28
CA THR A 362 4.25 6.60 -16.90
C THR A 362 5.35 5.96 -16.04
N VAL A 363 6.31 6.76 -15.57
CA VAL A 363 7.42 6.30 -14.71
C VAL A 363 6.91 5.82 -13.37
N SER A 364 5.99 6.55 -12.73
CA SER A 364 5.39 6.15 -11.46
C SER A 364 4.65 4.81 -11.59
N GLY A 365 3.83 4.64 -12.62
CA GLY A 365 3.14 3.38 -12.90
C GLY A 365 4.11 2.22 -13.17
N LEU A 366 5.14 2.44 -14.00
CA LEU A 366 6.14 1.42 -14.30
C LEU A 366 6.92 1.02 -13.03
N ARG A 367 7.36 2.00 -12.24
CA ARG A 367 8.04 1.77 -10.96
C ARG A 367 7.15 0.91 -10.03
N TYR A 368 5.88 1.26 -9.92
CA TYR A 368 4.92 0.53 -9.09
C TYR A 368 4.80 -0.93 -9.53
N VAL A 369 4.61 -1.18 -10.83
CA VAL A 369 4.52 -2.53 -11.40
C VAL A 369 5.78 -3.33 -11.13
N VAL A 370 6.95 -2.72 -11.31
CA VAL A 370 8.26 -3.37 -11.07
C VAL A 370 8.45 -3.70 -9.58
N ASN A 371 8.12 -2.77 -8.68
CA ASN A 371 8.20 -3.00 -7.22
C ASN A 371 7.27 -4.14 -6.78
N ILE A 372 6.02 -4.13 -7.24
CA ILE A 372 5.04 -5.18 -6.93
C ILE A 372 5.50 -6.54 -7.46
N GLY A 373 5.91 -6.59 -8.73
CA GLY A 373 6.35 -7.83 -9.39
C GLY A 373 7.60 -8.41 -8.72
N ALA A 374 8.59 -7.58 -8.41
CA ALA A 374 9.80 -7.99 -7.71
C ALA A 374 9.50 -8.54 -6.31
N GLY A 375 8.62 -7.86 -5.56
CA GLY A 375 8.21 -8.33 -4.24
C GLY A 375 7.36 -9.62 -4.30
N ALA A 376 6.54 -9.81 -5.33
CA ALA A 376 5.82 -11.05 -5.53
C ALA A 376 6.78 -12.21 -5.85
N LEU A 377 7.75 -11.97 -6.73
CA LEU A 377 8.79 -12.95 -7.07
C LEU A 377 9.63 -13.34 -5.84
N SER A 378 9.98 -12.37 -5.01
CA SER A 378 10.73 -12.58 -3.78
C SER A 378 9.96 -13.46 -2.77
N LEU A 379 8.64 -13.24 -2.64
CA LEU A 379 7.79 -14.08 -1.78
C LEU A 379 7.66 -15.52 -2.31
N LEU A 380 7.59 -15.70 -3.64
CA LEU A 380 7.65 -17.05 -4.25
C LEU A 380 8.98 -17.74 -3.97
N LEU A 381 10.07 -16.99 -4.07
CA LEU A 381 11.41 -17.53 -3.81
C LEU A 381 11.61 -17.84 -2.32
N GLU A 382 11.01 -17.04 -1.43
CA GLU A 382 11.04 -17.28 0.01
C GLU A 382 10.47 -18.65 0.38
N GLY A 383 9.33 -19.05 -0.19
CA GLY A 383 8.76 -20.37 0.05
C GLY A 383 9.71 -21.52 -0.35
N ARG A 384 10.44 -21.37 -1.46
CA ARG A 384 11.47 -22.36 -1.87
C ARG A 384 12.69 -22.33 -0.96
N LEU A 385 13.11 -21.17 -0.50
CA LEU A 385 14.21 -21.03 0.45
C LEU A 385 13.83 -21.59 1.82
N TYR A 386 12.56 -21.48 2.22
CA TYR A 386 12.04 -22.12 3.42
C TYR A 386 12.19 -23.66 3.34
N ASP A 387 11.88 -24.27 2.21
CA ASP A 387 12.06 -25.71 2.01
C ASP A 387 13.53 -26.16 2.21
N HIS A 388 14.47 -25.26 1.93
CA HIS A 388 15.90 -25.55 2.08
C HIS A 388 16.42 -25.25 3.49
N PHE A 389 16.04 -24.11 4.07
CA PHE A 389 16.57 -23.64 5.36
C PHE A 389 15.72 -24.06 6.56
N HIS A 390 14.46 -24.44 6.34
CA HIS A 390 13.45 -24.70 7.37
C HIS A 390 13.32 -23.56 8.39
N ALA A 391 13.56 -22.31 7.92
CA ALA A 391 13.55 -21.10 8.76
C ALA A 391 13.26 -19.86 7.92
N HIS A 392 12.08 -19.23 8.13
CA HIS A 392 11.71 -17.98 7.48
C HIS A 392 12.73 -16.86 7.72
N GLY A 393 13.29 -16.77 8.93
CA GLY A 393 14.27 -15.73 9.26
C GLY A 393 15.51 -15.77 8.35
N ARG A 394 16.08 -16.95 8.07
CA ARG A 394 17.24 -17.10 7.18
C ARG A 394 16.87 -16.81 5.72
N ALA A 395 15.71 -17.28 5.27
CA ALA A 395 15.22 -17.01 3.92
C ALA A 395 15.06 -15.50 3.69
N VAL A 396 14.39 -14.81 4.61
CA VAL A 396 14.19 -13.35 4.55
C VAL A 396 15.52 -12.60 4.58
N GLN A 397 16.46 -12.98 5.46
CA GLN A 397 17.78 -12.34 5.52
C GLN A 397 18.55 -12.45 4.20
N LEU A 398 18.48 -13.61 3.52
CA LEU A 398 19.07 -13.78 2.20
C LEU A 398 18.44 -12.86 1.15
N LEU A 399 17.11 -12.73 1.15
CA LEU A 399 16.39 -11.87 0.20
C LEU A 399 16.65 -10.38 0.45
N LEU A 400 16.93 -9.99 1.69
CA LEU A 400 17.36 -8.63 2.04
C LEU A 400 18.71 -8.23 1.42
N CYS A 401 19.51 -9.18 0.93
CA CYS A 401 20.74 -8.88 0.16
C CYS A 401 20.47 -8.11 -1.14
N SER A 402 19.21 -7.95 -1.57
CA SER A 402 18.83 -7.05 -2.65
C SER A 402 18.86 -5.56 -2.25
N ILE A 403 18.80 -5.24 -0.94
CA ILE A 403 18.86 -3.84 -0.46
C ILE A 403 20.18 -3.16 -0.84
N PRO A 404 21.37 -3.73 -0.66
CA PRO A 404 22.61 -3.21 -1.23
C PRO A 404 22.53 -2.89 -2.72
N ILE A 405 21.87 -3.72 -3.54
CA ILE A 405 21.69 -3.48 -4.97
C ILE A 405 20.84 -2.22 -5.20
N CYS A 406 19.75 -2.07 -4.43
CA CYS A 406 18.92 -0.87 -4.43
C CYS A 406 19.76 0.38 -4.08
N LEU A 407 20.56 0.33 -3.01
CA LEU A 407 21.40 1.43 -2.56
C LEU A 407 22.43 1.82 -3.61
N ILE A 408 23.11 0.85 -4.21
CA ILE A 408 24.07 1.07 -5.30
C ILE A 408 23.38 1.71 -6.51
N ALA A 409 22.20 1.22 -6.90
CA ALA A 409 21.42 1.83 -7.98
C ALA A 409 21.11 3.30 -7.68
N ILE A 410 20.67 3.65 -6.48
CA ILE A 410 20.38 5.04 -6.09
C ILE A 410 21.66 5.89 -6.14
N LEU A 411 22.85 5.35 -5.82
CA LEU A 411 24.10 6.07 -5.92
C LEU A 411 24.42 6.55 -7.34
N PHE A 412 24.04 5.81 -8.36
CA PHE A 412 24.25 6.17 -9.77
C PHE A 412 23.22 7.16 -10.32
N LEU A 413 22.13 7.43 -9.61
CA LEU A 413 21.14 8.42 -10.05
C LEU A 413 21.63 9.86 -9.72
N PRO A 414 21.29 10.87 -10.54
CA PRO A 414 21.64 12.26 -10.27
C PRO A 414 20.89 12.82 -9.06
N GLU A 415 21.49 13.73 -8.29
CA GLU A 415 20.80 14.45 -7.20
C GLU A 415 19.88 15.52 -7.78
N PRO A 416 18.54 15.47 -7.51
CA PRO A 416 17.60 16.45 -8.00
C PRO A 416 17.44 17.68 -7.09
N ALA A 417 17.89 17.62 -5.83
CA ALA A 417 17.67 18.68 -4.86
C ALA A 417 18.30 20.01 -5.31
N GLY A 418 17.49 21.07 -5.30
CA GLY A 418 17.93 22.43 -5.63
C GLY A 418 18.08 22.72 -7.14
N LYS A 419 17.82 21.76 -8.02
CA LYS A 419 17.85 21.94 -9.48
C LYS A 419 16.44 22.19 -10.03
N LYS A 420 16.32 23.05 -11.04
CA LYS A 420 15.06 23.19 -11.77
C LYS A 420 14.79 21.90 -12.55
N LEU A 421 13.53 21.50 -12.58
CA LEU A 421 13.10 20.25 -13.22
C LEU A 421 13.45 20.18 -14.72
N GLU A 422 13.51 21.36 -15.38
CA GLU A 422 13.91 21.50 -16.77
C GLU A 422 15.42 21.27 -16.98
N GLU A 423 16.25 21.60 -15.99
CA GLU A 423 17.71 21.38 -16.02
C GLU A 423 18.09 19.91 -15.83
N MET A 424 17.20 19.13 -15.21
CA MET A 424 17.38 17.67 -15.05
C MET A 424 16.95 16.88 -16.28
N ALA A 425 16.20 17.52 -17.18
CA ALA A 425 15.68 16.91 -18.41
C ALA A 425 16.70 16.94 -19.59
N ALA A 426 17.72 17.79 -19.49
CA ALA A 426 18.83 17.83 -20.43
C ALA A 426 19.91 16.81 -20.01
#